data_118b165b668c87a98cfbb4554cea8f46
#
_entry.id   118b165b668c87a98cfbb4554cea8f46
#
_cell.length_a   1.000
_cell.length_b   1.000
_cell.length_c   1.000
_cell.angle_alpha   90.00
_cell.angle_beta   90.00
_cell.angle_gamma   90.00
#
_symmetry.space_group_name_H-M   'P 1'
#
loop_
_entity.id
_entity.type
_entity.pdbx_description
1 polymer ?
#
loop_
_entity_poly.entity_id
_entity_poly.type
_entity_poly.pdbx_seq_one_letter_code
_entity_poly.pdbx_strand_id
1 'polypeptide(L)'
;MRRVLLSLLFVFPAGCKQAAADRPAAQPVAKVNGIEISIRELRSGSGSAVAQALEKVIDRELLVQKALADKLDRDPQVMHAIDNARRQVLAQAYLERAASAAAGASTRDEIRAFYEDNPALFAERRMYRLRELVVSAPGEMIDVLRAEAAKARDLEEVAAWLRQRNASYSADALTQPAEQLPLAYLPQLARMKPGEIAVFATPLGASVIQLVHAEPAPLTEQQAAPLIEQFLAGRKRLETAAAEVKRLREVATIEYLGEFKRGN
;
A
#
# COMPACT_ATOMS: atom_id res chain seq x y z
N MET A 1 -23.25 -79.26 40.70
CA MET A 1 -22.16 -78.35 41.10
C MET A 1 -21.70 -77.61 39.86
N ARG A 2 -22.22 -76.36 39.62
CA ARG A 2 -21.96 -75.56 38.42
C ARG A 2 -21.29 -74.27 38.89
N ARG A 3 -19.97 -74.12 38.66
CA ARG A 3 -19.22 -72.89 38.93
C ARG A 3 -19.51 -71.89 37.85
N VAL A 4 -20.08 -70.73 38.19
CA VAL A 4 -20.25 -69.58 37.37
C VAL A 4 -19.03 -68.69 37.52
N LEU A 5 -18.24 -68.49 36.44
CA LEU A 5 -17.15 -67.56 36.42
C LEU A 5 -17.73 -66.18 35.98
N LEU A 6 -17.61 -65.20 36.88
CA LEU A 6 -17.97 -63.81 36.63
C LEU A 6 -16.77 -63.10 35.99
N SER A 7 -16.82 -62.87 34.71
CA SER A 7 -15.81 -62.05 33.98
C SER A 7 -16.10 -60.57 34.15
N LEU A 8 -15.19 -59.87 34.86
CA LEU A 8 -15.22 -58.43 35.04
C LEU A 8 -14.67 -57.76 33.79
N LEU A 9 -15.53 -57.07 33.00
CA LEU A 9 -15.13 -56.27 31.84
C LEU A 9 -14.64 -54.91 32.34
N PHE A 10 -13.34 -54.64 32.22
CA PHE A 10 -12.73 -53.33 32.46
C PHE A 10 -12.93 -52.49 31.19
N VAL A 11 -13.82 -51.49 31.26
CA VAL A 11 -13.98 -50.48 30.23
C VAL A 11 -12.93 -49.39 30.45
N PHE A 12 -11.91 -49.34 29.60
CA PHE A 12 -10.96 -48.21 29.53
C PHE A 12 -11.63 -47.05 28.78
N PRO A 13 -11.69 -45.82 29.35
CA PRO A 13 -12.08 -44.68 28.58
C PRO A 13 -10.91 -44.32 27.65
N ALA A 14 -11.11 -44.46 26.34
CA ALA A 14 -10.24 -43.91 25.32
C ALA A 14 -10.29 -42.38 25.38
N GLY A 15 -9.33 -41.77 26.06
CA GLY A 15 -9.11 -40.32 26.02
C GLY A 15 -8.70 -39.92 24.61
N CYS A 16 -9.61 -39.24 23.89
CA CYS A 16 -9.29 -38.54 22.66
C CYS A 16 -8.24 -37.44 22.98
N LYS A 17 -6.97 -37.72 22.79
CA LYS A 17 -5.96 -36.69 22.57
C LYS A 17 -6.32 -36.02 21.24
N GLN A 18 -6.92 -34.85 21.32
CA GLN A 18 -6.96 -33.93 20.17
C GLN A 18 -5.50 -33.68 19.79
N ALA A 19 -5.08 -34.31 18.69
CA ALA A 19 -3.84 -33.96 18.01
C ALA A 19 -3.98 -32.50 17.58
N ALA A 20 -3.26 -31.61 18.26
CA ALA A 20 -2.99 -30.28 17.74
C ALA A 20 -2.38 -30.48 16.35
N ALA A 21 -3.07 -29.97 15.34
CA ALA A 21 -2.63 -30.05 13.95
C ALA A 21 -1.18 -29.57 13.88
N ASP A 22 -0.28 -30.45 13.54
CA ASP A 22 1.14 -30.21 13.31
C ASP A 22 1.23 -29.19 12.17
N ARG A 23 1.31 -27.90 12.51
CA ARG A 23 1.83 -26.91 11.58
C ARG A 23 3.28 -27.29 11.36
N PRO A 24 3.75 -27.44 10.10
CA PRO A 24 5.14 -27.77 9.85
C PRO A 24 6.00 -26.76 10.62
N ALA A 25 6.74 -27.25 11.61
CA ALA A 25 7.63 -26.44 12.42
C ALA A 25 8.59 -25.73 11.47
N ALA A 26 8.53 -24.39 11.46
CA ALA A 26 9.47 -23.62 10.65
C ALA A 26 10.86 -23.93 11.17
N GLN A 27 11.79 -24.36 10.31
CA GLN A 27 13.14 -24.74 10.70
C GLN A 27 13.78 -23.62 11.53
N PRO A 28 14.25 -23.91 12.76
CA PRO A 28 14.96 -22.93 13.56
C PRO A 28 16.30 -22.61 12.90
N VAL A 29 16.62 -21.33 12.78
CA VAL A 29 17.88 -20.83 12.20
C VAL A 29 18.83 -20.27 13.25
N ALA A 30 18.33 -19.94 14.43
CA ALA A 30 19.13 -19.53 15.59
C ALA A 30 18.38 -19.82 16.90
N LYS A 31 19.11 -19.72 18.02
CA LYS A 31 18.55 -19.82 19.37
C LYS A 31 19.17 -18.76 20.25
N VAL A 32 18.33 -17.91 20.86
CA VAL A 32 18.73 -16.81 21.73
C VAL A 32 18.20 -17.06 23.15
N ASN A 33 19.09 -17.35 24.11
CA ASN A 33 18.72 -17.68 25.50
C ASN A 33 17.62 -18.76 25.61
N GLY A 34 17.65 -19.75 24.71
CA GLY A 34 16.65 -20.81 24.67
C GLY A 34 15.43 -20.55 23.78
N ILE A 35 15.18 -19.31 23.31
CA ILE A 35 14.12 -18.97 22.37
C ILE A 35 14.59 -19.26 20.95
N GLU A 36 13.81 -20.02 20.19
CA GLU A 36 14.10 -20.37 18.80
C GLU A 36 13.64 -19.28 17.86
N ILE A 37 14.54 -18.86 16.96
CA ILE A 37 14.25 -17.97 15.84
C ILE A 37 14.03 -18.82 14.61
N SER A 38 12.87 -18.65 13.96
CA SER A 38 12.50 -19.40 12.77
C SER A 38 12.91 -18.69 11.48
N ILE A 39 13.12 -19.46 10.42
CA ILE A 39 13.38 -18.91 9.07
C ILE A 39 12.26 -17.99 8.57
N ARG A 40 11.03 -18.14 9.06
CA ARG A 40 9.88 -17.29 8.70
C ARG A 40 10.01 -15.85 9.19
N GLU A 41 10.83 -15.63 10.23
CA GLU A 41 11.12 -14.29 10.75
C GLU A 41 12.13 -13.55 9.88
N LEU A 42 12.86 -14.31 9.04
CA LEU A 42 13.74 -13.76 8.03
C LEU A 42 12.93 -13.48 6.77
N ARG A 43 12.68 -12.21 6.47
CA ARG A 43 12.07 -11.84 5.19
C ARG A 43 12.97 -12.29 4.05
N SER A 44 12.36 -12.84 2.98
CA SER A 44 13.02 -13.42 1.79
C SER A 44 14.22 -12.63 1.32
N GLY A 45 15.38 -13.27 1.28
CA GLY A 45 16.63 -12.75 0.78
C GLY A 45 17.57 -13.94 0.48
N SER A 46 18.68 -13.70 -0.15
CA SER A 46 19.74 -14.70 -0.41
C SER A 46 21.11 -14.20 0.07
N GLY A 47 21.98 -15.13 0.49
CA GLY A 47 23.35 -14.84 0.83
C GLY A 47 23.55 -13.90 2.02
N SER A 48 24.39 -12.89 1.88
CA SER A 48 24.76 -11.94 2.94
C SER A 48 23.57 -11.14 3.50
N ALA A 49 22.53 -10.90 2.69
CA ALA A 49 21.32 -10.21 3.12
C ALA A 49 20.52 -11.04 4.16
N VAL A 50 20.52 -12.36 4.04
CA VAL A 50 19.88 -13.26 5.04
C VAL A 50 20.62 -13.24 6.34
N ALA A 51 21.97 -13.27 6.31
CA ALA A 51 22.78 -13.20 7.52
C ALA A 51 22.56 -11.88 8.28
N GLN A 52 22.56 -10.75 7.57
CA GLN A 52 22.26 -9.44 8.17
C GLN A 52 20.82 -9.35 8.72
N ALA A 53 19.87 -9.97 8.04
CA ALA A 53 18.49 -10.03 8.53
C ALA A 53 18.38 -10.87 9.82
N LEU A 54 19.14 -11.98 9.90
CA LEU A 54 19.20 -12.81 11.09
C LEU A 54 19.75 -12.05 12.29
N GLU A 55 20.87 -11.33 12.13
CA GLU A 55 21.44 -10.52 13.22
C GLU A 55 20.43 -9.49 13.74
N LYS A 56 19.70 -8.81 12.86
CA LYS A 56 18.64 -7.87 13.28
C LYS A 56 17.49 -8.54 14.05
N VAL A 57 17.17 -9.80 13.73
CA VAL A 57 16.15 -10.55 14.46
C VAL A 57 16.68 -10.97 15.83
N ILE A 58 17.95 -11.38 15.90
CA ILE A 58 18.63 -11.71 17.17
C ILE A 58 18.67 -10.48 18.09
N ASP A 59 19.11 -9.32 17.58
CA ASP A 59 19.15 -8.07 18.35
C ASP A 59 17.77 -7.69 18.88
N ARG A 60 16.74 -7.79 18.04
CA ARG A 60 15.36 -7.54 18.45
C ARG A 60 14.91 -8.49 19.56
N GLU A 61 15.22 -9.77 19.45
CA GLU A 61 14.86 -10.76 20.47
C GLU A 61 15.52 -10.46 21.80
N LEU A 62 16.81 -10.09 21.81
CA LEU A 62 17.54 -9.68 23.02
C LEU A 62 16.86 -8.46 23.69
N LEU A 63 16.46 -7.46 22.88
CA LEU A 63 15.74 -6.28 23.37
C LEU A 63 14.38 -6.64 23.94
N VAL A 64 13.64 -7.55 23.30
CA VAL A 64 12.34 -8.05 23.80
C VAL A 64 12.50 -8.77 25.14
N GLN A 65 13.48 -9.66 25.26
CA GLN A 65 13.76 -10.35 26.52
C GLN A 65 14.10 -9.37 27.65
N LYS A 66 14.89 -8.34 27.35
CA LYS A 66 15.20 -7.29 28.33
C LYS A 66 13.96 -6.47 28.69
N ALA A 67 13.14 -6.10 27.74
CA ALA A 67 11.90 -5.37 27.97
C ALA A 67 10.93 -6.17 28.88
N LEU A 68 10.81 -7.49 28.66
CA LEU A 68 10.01 -8.37 29.50
C LEU A 68 10.57 -8.50 30.92
N ALA A 69 11.90 -8.61 31.06
CA ALA A 69 12.56 -8.64 32.36
C ALA A 69 12.33 -7.36 33.17
N ASP A 70 12.28 -6.21 32.46
CA ASP A 70 11.97 -4.89 33.04
C ASP A 70 10.46 -4.62 33.18
N LYS A 71 9.61 -5.59 32.84
CA LYS A 71 8.14 -5.54 32.93
C LYS A 71 7.50 -4.45 32.05
N LEU A 72 8.14 -4.05 30.94
CA LEU A 72 7.59 -3.08 30.02
C LEU A 72 6.29 -3.56 29.34
N ASP A 73 6.08 -4.87 29.27
CA ASP A 73 4.81 -5.48 28.85
C ASP A 73 3.61 -5.14 29.75
N ARG A 74 3.87 -4.58 30.96
CA ARG A 74 2.86 -4.13 31.91
C ARG A 74 2.75 -2.62 32.01
N ASP A 75 3.60 -1.89 31.32
CA ASP A 75 3.51 -0.43 31.22
C ASP A 75 2.22 -0.03 30.48
N PRO A 76 1.38 0.86 31.04
CA PRO A 76 0.10 1.23 30.42
C PRO A 76 0.23 1.81 29.02
N GLN A 77 1.29 2.59 28.73
CA GLN A 77 1.53 3.16 27.41
C GLN A 77 1.91 2.08 26.39
N VAL A 78 2.77 1.14 26.81
CA VAL A 78 3.19 0.00 25.98
C VAL A 78 2.00 -0.92 25.72
N MET A 79 1.20 -1.24 26.72
CA MET A 79 -0.01 -2.05 26.58
C MET A 79 -1.00 -1.39 25.59
N HIS A 80 -1.20 -0.09 25.70
CA HIS A 80 -2.07 0.65 24.77
C HIS A 80 -1.53 0.63 23.34
N ALA A 81 -0.22 0.79 23.14
CA ALA A 81 0.42 0.70 21.84
C ALA A 81 0.29 -0.71 21.22
N ILE A 82 0.45 -1.76 22.03
CA ILE A 82 0.28 -3.17 21.60
C ILE A 82 -1.18 -3.43 21.18
N ASP A 83 -2.16 -2.96 21.97
CA ASP A 83 -3.58 -3.15 21.61
C ASP A 83 -3.96 -2.41 20.32
N ASN A 84 -3.49 -1.19 20.14
CA ASN A 84 -3.68 -0.43 18.91
C ASN A 84 -3.05 -1.15 17.69
N ALA A 85 -1.81 -1.62 17.82
CA ALA A 85 -1.13 -2.37 16.77
C ALA A 85 -1.89 -3.68 16.43
N ARG A 86 -2.37 -4.40 17.44
CA ARG A 86 -3.19 -5.61 17.27
C ARG A 86 -4.48 -5.30 16.48
N ARG A 87 -5.21 -4.24 16.87
CA ARG A 87 -6.44 -3.82 16.18
C ARG A 87 -6.17 -3.48 14.72
N GLN A 88 -5.10 -2.74 14.45
CA GLN A 88 -4.68 -2.38 13.09
C GLN A 88 -4.37 -3.61 12.24
N VAL A 89 -3.58 -4.56 12.78
CA VAL A 89 -3.24 -5.81 12.08
C VAL A 89 -4.49 -6.64 11.78
N LEU A 90 -5.42 -6.76 12.75
CA LEU A 90 -6.67 -7.50 12.55
C LEU A 90 -7.56 -6.86 11.49
N ALA A 91 -7.70 -5.53 11.50
CA ALA A 91 -8.48 -4.79 10.51
C ALA A 91 -7.90 -4.98 9.10
N GLN A 92 -6.58 -4.83 8.96
CA GLN A 92 -5.89 -5.02 7.68
C GLN A 92 -6.03 -6.47 7.18
N ALA A 93 -5.78 -7.46 8.02
CA ALA A 93 -5.90 -8.88 7.66
C ALA A 93 -7.33 -9.25 7.24
N TYR A 94 -8.35 -8.67 7.87
CA TYR A 94 -9.73 -8.85 7.47
C TYR A 94 -10.02 -8.27 6.09
N LEU A 95 -9.60 -7.02 5.84
CA LEU A 95 -9.77 -6.35 4.54
C LEU A 95 -9.04 -7.08 3.42
N GLU A 96 -7.81 -7.52 3.65
CA GLU A 96 -7.04 -8.31 2.67
C GLU A 96 -7.76 -9.63 2.31
N ARG A 97 -8.30 -10.32 3.32
CA ARG A 97 -9.07 -11.55 3.10
C ARG A 97 -10.36 -11.30 2.32
N ALA A 98 -11.11 -10.26 2.68
CA ALA A 98 -12.34 -9.88 1.98
C ALA A 98 -12.05 -9.48 0.53
N ALA A 99 -11.02 -8.66 0.31
CA ALA A 99 -10.58 -8.22 -1.01
C ALA A 99 -10.06 -9.39 -1.87
N SER A 100 -9.33 -10.34 -1.29
CA SER A 100 -8.82 -11.51 -2.01
C SER A 100 -9.93 -12.49 -2.41
N ALA A 101 -10.96 -12.63 -1.58
CA ALA A 101 -12.11 -13.49 -1.89
C ALA A 101 -12.95 -12.97 -3.08
N ALA A 102 -12.95 -11.64 -3.30
CA ALA A 102 -13.68 -10.98 -4.38
C ALA A 102 -12.84 -10.73 -5.65
N ALA A 103 -11.52 -10.83 -5.56
CA ALA A 103 -10.60 -10.60 -6.66
C ALA A 103 -10.57 -11.82 -7.60
N GLY A 104 -11.56 -11.93 -8.50
CA GLY A 104 -11.44 -12.78 -9.69
C GLY A 104 -10.34 -12.25 -10.62
N ALA A 105 -9.73 -13.16 -11.42
CA ALA A 105 -8.83 -12.75 -12.49
C ALA A 105 -9.57 -11.83 -13.47
N SER A 106 -8.87 -10.84 -14.01
CA SER A 106 -9.43 -9.98 -15.05
C SER A 106 -9.66 -10.80 -16.32
N THR A 107 -10.77 -10.59 -16.98
CA THR A 107 -11.09 -11.25 -18.25
C THR A 107 -10.31 -10.60 -19.41
N ARG A 108 -10.18 -11.31 -20.51
CA ARG A 108 -9.54 -10.76 -21.73
C ARG A 108 -10.28 -9.51 -22.24
N ASP A 109 -11.60 -9.51 -22.13
CA ASP A 109 -12.42 -8.38 -22.61
C ASP A 109 -12.21 -7.15 -21.71
N GLU A 110 -12.09 -7.32 -20.38
CA GLU A 110 -11.73 -6.23 -19.46
C GLU A 110 -10.35 -5.65 -19.76
N ILE A 111 -9.37 -6.51 -20.08
CA ILE A 111 -8.02 -6.08 -20.43
C ILE A 111 -8.02 -5.29 -21.73
N ARG A 112 -8.70 -5.80 -22.76
CA ARG A 112 -8.83 -5.15 -24.06
C ARG A 112 -9.54 -3.80 -23.94
N ALA A 113 -10.68 -3.76 -23.27
CA ALA A 113 -11.42 -2.52 -23.04
C ALA A 113 -10.53 -1.47 -22.34
N PHE A 114 -9.80 -1.88 -21.28
CA PHE A 114 -8.90 -0.95 -20.59
C PHE A 114 -7.76 -0.44 -21.48
N TYR A 115 -7.20 -1.30 -22.34
CA TYR A 115 -6.17 -0.92 -23.30
C TYR A 115 -6.68 0.10 -24.32
N GLU A 116 -7.88 -0.13 -24.88
CA GLU A 116 -8.51 0.74 -25.88
C GLU A 116 -8.96 2.08 -25.28
N ASP A 117 -9.47 2.07 -24.05
CA ASP A 117 -9.92 3.28 -23.32
C ASP A 117 -8.76 4.17 -22.85
N ASN A 118 -7.53 3.64 -22.83
CA ASN A 118 -6.35 4.36 -22.32
C ASN A 118 -5.18 4.41 -23.32
N PRO A 119 -5.36 4.97 -24.52
CA PRO A 119 -4.32 4.94 -25.56
C PRO A 119 -3.03 5.64 -25.10
N ALA A 120 -3.12 6.71 -24.33
CA ALA A 120 -1.96 7.44 -23.79
C ALA A 120 -1.07 6.61 -22.85
N LEU A 121 -1.61 5.54 -22.25
CA LEU A 121 -0.85 4.60 -21.44
C LEU A 121 -0.20 3.49 -22.26
N PHE A 122 -0.74 3.18 -23.45
CA PHE A 122 -0.37 1.99 -24.21
C PHE A 122 -0.06 2.29 -25.67
N ALA A 123 -1.06 2.38 -26.55
CA ALA A 123 -0.86 2.54 -27.99
C ALA A 123 -0.15 3.87 -28.35
N GLU A 124 -0.42 4.94 -27.61
CA GLU A 124 0.19 6.26 -27.77
C GLU A 124 1.15 6.60 -26.62
N ARG A 125 1.57 5.58 -25.87
CA ARG A 125 2.46 5.72 -24.71
C ARG A 125 3.75 6.44 -25.10
N ARG A 126 4.21 7.31 -24.20
CA ARG A 126 5.45 8.05 -24.34
C ARG A 126 6.31 7.94 -23.08
N MET A 127 7.61 8.11 -23.26
CA MET A 127 8.55 8.46 -22.22
C MET A 127 8.61 9.98 -22.12
N TYR A 128 8.30 10.51 -20.95
CA TYR A 128 8.28 11.96 -20.70
C TYR A 128 9.53 12.37 -19.92
N ARG A 129 10.23 13.39 -20.43
CA ARG A 129 11.22 14.15 -19.68
C ARG A 129 10.59 15.46 -19.26
N LEU A 130 10.43 15.62 -17.94
CA LEU A 130 9.70 16.73 -17.33
C LEU A 130 10.60 17.50 -16.37
N ARG A 131 10.30 18.79 -16.21
CA ARG A 131 10.74 19.56 -15.04
C ARG A 131 9.49 19.94 -14.27
N GLU A 132 9.54 19.82 -12.95
CA GLU A 132 8.39 20.02 -12.08
C GLU A 132 8.70 20.98 -10.94
N LEU A 133 7.75 21.85 -10.62
CA LEU A 133 7.70 22.58 -9.36
C LEU A 133 6.47 22.09 -8.59
N VAL A 134 6.70 21.48 -7.44
CA VAL A 134 5.63 21.12 -6.51
C VAL A 134 5.43 22.29 -5.55
N VAL A 135 4.29 22.96 -5.67
CA VAL A 135 3.98 24.21 -4.98
C VAL A 135 2.97 23.94 -3.87
N SER A 136 3.32 24.30 -2.63
CA SER A 136 2.36 24.32 -1.52
C SER A 136 1.58 25.63 -1.58
N ALA A 137 0.29 25.56 -1.95
CA ALA A 137 -0.51 26.77 -2.17
C ALA A 137 -1.99 26.54 -1.79
N PRO A 138 -2.68 27.53 -1.24
CA PRO A 138 -4.14 27.48 -1.10
C PRO A 138 -4.81 27.45 -2.47
N GLY A 139 -6.01 26.85 -2.53
CA GLY A 139 -6.73 26.64 -3.79
C GLY A 139 -6.93 27.90 -4.66
N GLU A 140 -7.16 29.06 -4.02
CA GLU A 140 -7.33 30.35 -4.68
C GLU A 140 -6.08 30.82 -5.46
N MET A 141 -4.89 30.36 -5.06
CA MET A 141 -3.63 30.69 -5.75
C MET A 141 -3.44 29.89 -7.04
N ILE A 142 -4.11 28.75 -7.19
CA ILE A 142 -3.91 27.85 -8.34
C ILE A 142 -4.27 28.53 -9.67
N ASP A 143 -5.37 29.28 -9.71
CA ASP A 143 -5.78 29.98 -10.93
C ASP A 143 -4.84 31.13 -11.28
N VAL A 144 -4.33 31.84 -10.27
CA VAL A 144 -3.31 32.88 -10.46
C VAL A 144 -2.01 32.27 -10.98
N LEU A 145 -1.59 31.13 -10.40
CA LEU A 145 -0.41 30.38 -10.82
C LEU A 145 -0.56 29.88 -12.27
N ARG A 146 -1.75 29.39 -12.64
CA ARG A 146 -2.07 28.97 -14.01
C ARG A 146 -1.97 30.13 -15.01
N ALA A 147 -2.49 31.29 -14.65
CA ALA A 147 -2.41 32.48 -15.48
C ALA A 147 -0.97 32.99 -15.65
N GLU A 148 -0.13 32.84 -14.62
CA GLU A 148 1.28 33.23 -14.68
C GLU A 148 2.12 32.22 -15.47
N ALA A 149 1.91 30.92 -15.24
CA ALA A 149 2.57 29.85 -15.98
C ALA A 149 2.28 29.93 -17.51
N ALA A 150 1.08 30.37 -17.88
CA ALA A 150 0.71 30.57 -19.30
C ALA A 150 1.47 31.71 -20.00
N LYS A 151 2.07 32.64 -19.23
CA LYS A 151 2.88 33.77 -19.79
C LYS A 151 4.37 33.46 -19.75
N ALA A 152 4.79 32.53 -18.88
CA ALA A 152 6.17 32.19 -18.64
C ALA A 152 6.75 31.44 -19.85
N ARG A 153 8.01 31.76 -20.20
CA ARG A 153 8.76 31.08 -21.26
C ARG A 153 9.40 29.78 -20.76
N ASP A 154 9.68 29.71 -19.49
CA ASP A 154 10.29 28.55 -18.84
C ASP A 154 9.86 28.44 -17.36
N LEU A 155 10.27 27.33 -16.74
CA LEU A 155 9.92 27.04 -15.35
C LEU A 155 10.65 27.94 -14.36
N GLU A 156 11.81 28.53 -14.75
CA GLU A 156 12.57 29.47 -13.94
C GLU A 156 11.83 30.79 -13.73
N GLU A 157 11.12 31.28 -14.74
CA GLU A 157 10.27 32.48 -14.61
C GLU A 157 9.15 32.25 -13.60
N VAL A 158 8.52 31.05 -13.63
CA VAL A 158 7.52 30.65 -12.63
C VAL A 158 8.13 30.54 -11.23
N ALA A 159 9.31 29.96 -11.12
CA ALA A 159 10.02 29.82 -9.85
C ALA A 159 10.43 31.22 -9.29
N ALA A 160 10.84 32.15 -10.15
CA ALA A 160 11.13 33.53 -9.75
C ALA A 160 9.89 34.25 -9.22
N TRP A 161 8.76 34.07 -9.90
CA TRP A 161 7.46 34.62 -9.49
C TRP A 161 7.00 34.06 -8.14
N LEU A 162 7.18 32.74 -7.89
CA LEU A 162 6.89 32.09 -6.61
C LEU A 162 7.77 32.65 -5.48
N ARG A 163 9.08 32.82 -5.73
CA ARG A 163 10.02 33.39 -4.75
C ARG A 163 9.62 34.81 -4.33
N GLN A 164 9.21 35.66 -5.27
CA GLN A 164 8.76 37.03 -4.98
C GLN A 164 7.54 37.06 -4.04
N ARG A 165 6.76 35.99 -4.00
CA ARG A 165 5.58 35.84 -3.13
C ARG A 165 5.83 35.02 -1.88
N ASN A 166 7.09 34.64 -1.61
CA ASN A 166 7.48 33.75 -0.50
C ASN A 166 6.70 32.43 -0.52
N ALA A 167 6.27 31.95 -1.70
CA ALA A 167 5.60 30.67 -1.82
C ALA A 167 6.62 29.51 -1.74
N SER A 168 6.30 28.49 -0.93
CA SER A 168 7.13 27.31 -0.78
C SER A 168 6.95 26.38 -1.99
N TYR A 169 8.05 25.94 -2.59
CA TYR A 169 8.04 24.94 -3.65
C TYR A 169 9.30 24.07 -3.58
N SER A 170 9.22 22.85 -4.13
CA SER A 170 10.37 22.02 -4.50
C SER A 170 10.48 21.94 -6.03
N ALA A 171 11.69 21.72 -6.54
CA ALA A 171 11.96 21.58 -7.97
C ALA A 171 12.62 20.24 -8.24
N ASP A 172 12.09 19.51 -9.22
CA ASP A 172 12.59 18.21 -9.64
C ASP A 172 12.69 18.12 -11.18
N ALA A 173 13.56 17.21 -11.65
CA ALA A 173 13.64 16.81 -13.04
C ALA A 173 13.40 15.30 -13.15
N LEU A 174 12.41 14.91 -13.91
CA LEU A 174 11.91 13.55 -13.99
C LEU A 174 12.04 13.01 -15.42
N THR A 175 12.39 11.73 -15.53
CA THR A 175 12.22 10.98 -16.78
C THR A 175 11.41 9.75 -16.44
N GLN A 176 10.15 9.73 -16.89
CA GLN A 176 9.19 8.71 -16.48
C GLN A 176 8.32 8.27 -17.66
N PRO A 177 7.95 6.98 -17.73
CA PRO A 177 6.94 6.52 -18.65
C PRO A 177 5.54 6.99 -18.22
N ALA A 178 4.61 6.99 -19.17
CA ALA A 178 3.24 7.47 -18.96
C ALA A 178 2.56 6.86 -17.72
N GLU A 179 2.74 5.57 -17.46
CA GLU A 179 2.12 4.84 -16.35
C GLU A 179 2.63 5.21 -14.95
N GLN A 180 3.73 5.94 -14.86
CA GLN A 180 4.26 6.47 -13.59
C GLN A 180 3.77 7.89 -13.30
N LEU A 181 3.06 8.51 -14.25
CA LEU A 181 2.45 9.82 -14.07
C LEU A 181 1.00 9.68 -13.61
N PRO A 182 0.46 10.66 -12.86
CA PRO A 182 -0.96 10.66 -12.52
C PRO A 182 -1.82 10.60 -13.78
N LEU A 183 -2.78 9.67 -13.81
CA LEU A 183 -3.66 9.48 -14.98
C LEU A 183 -4.36 10.76 -15.42
N ALA A 184 -4.72 11.62 -14.44
CA ALA A 184 -5.36 12.93 -14.72
C ALA A 184 -4.47 13.89 -15.51
N TYR A 185 -3.14 13.71 -15.51
CA TYR A 185 -2.22 14.60 -16.24
C TYR A 185 -2.03 14.18 -17.71
N LEU A 186 -2.18 12.90 -18.01
CA LEU A 186 -1.85 12.33 -19.31
C LEU A 186 -2.60 12.97 -20.49
N PRO A 187 -3.92 13.26 -20.42
CA PRO A 187 -4.63 13.89 -21.54
C PRO A 187 -4.06 15.26 -21.93
N GLN A 188 -3.55 16.01 -20.94
CA GLN A 188 -2.94 17.31 -21.19
C GLN A 188 -1.49 17.13 -21.66
N LEU A 189 -0.69 16.32 -20.97
CA LEU A 189 0.71 16.05 -21.33
C LEU A 189 0.86 15.46 -22.74
N ALA A 190 -0.07 14.62 -23.17
CA ALA A 190 -0.07 14.04 -24.51
C ALA A 190 -0.22 15.09 -25.63
N ARG A 191 -0.87 16.23 -25.34
CA ARG A 191 -1.09 17.34 -26.29
C ARG A 191 0.00 18.41 -26.24
N MET A 192 0.80 18.43 -25.16
CA MET A 192 1.84 19.43 -24.97
C MET A 192 2.99 19.24 -25.95
N LYS A 193 3.57 20.38 -26.33
CA LYS A 193 4.82 20.45 -27.10
C LYS A 193 6.01 20.70 -26.14
N PRO A 194 7.23 20.30 -26.53
CA PRO A 194 8.42 20.65 -25.77
C PRO A 194 8.50 22.16 -25.50
N GLY A 195 8.78 22.52 -24.25
CA GLY A 195 8.82 23.89 -23.74
C GLY A 195 7.53 24.36 -23.08
N GLU A 196 6.37 23.78 -23.41
CA GLU A 196 5.10 24.17 -22.80
C GLU A 196 5.01 23.82 -21.32
N ILE A 197 4.27 24.64 -20.58
CA ILE A 197 4.07 24.52 -19.13
C ILE A 197 2.59 24.27 -18.85
N ALA A 198 2.32 23.33 -17.94
CA ALA A 198 0.98 23.01 -17.44
C ALA A 198 0.93 23.07 -15.92
N VAL A 199 -0.23 23.43 -15.36
CA VAL A 199 -0.48 23.51 -13.92
C VAL A 199 -1.60 22.53 -13.55
N PHE A 200 -1.27 21.57 -12.72
CA PHE A 200 -2.18 20.56 -12.20
C PHE A 200 -2.45 20.81 -10.71
N ALA A 201 -3.72 20.86 -10.35
CA ALA A 201 -4.12 20.96 -8.95
C ALA A 201 -3.81 19.63 -8.21
N THR A 202 -3.29 19.74 -6.99
CA THR A 202 -3.06 18.62 -6.08
C THR A 202 -3.76 18.88 -4.75
N PRO A 203 -3.96 17.87 -3.89
CA PRO A 203 -4.57 18.07 -2.58
C PRO A 203 -3.81 19.05 -1.66
N LEU A 204 -2.51 19.26 -1.89
CA LEU A 204 -1.66 20.14 -1.08
C LEU A 204 -1.28 21.44 -1.80
N GLY A 205 -1.79 21.68 -3.02
CA GLY A 205 -1.46 22.85 -3.80
C GLY A 205 -1.46 22.56 -5.30
N ALA A 206 -0.31 22.72 -5.99
CA ALA A 206 -0.21 22.52 -7.41
C ALA A 206 1.12 21.88 -7.83
N SER A 207 1.09 21.10 -8.90
CA SER A 207 2.25 20.66 -9.66
C SER A 207 2.33 21.48 -10.95
N VAL A 208 3.42 22.21 -11.16
CA VAL A 208 3.71 22.98 -12.38
C VAL A 208 4.74 22.21 -13.18
N ILE A 209 4.34 21.72 -14.33
CA ILE A 209 5.15 20.82 -15.16
C ILE A 209 5.50 21.49 -16.47
N GLN A 210 6.80 21.53 -16.81
CA GLN A 210 7.30 21.85 -18.13
C GLN A 210 7.67 20.57 -18.86
N LEU A 211 7.12 20.37 -20.05
CA LEU A 211 7.52 19.29 -20.94
C LEU A 211 8.87 19.63 -21.60
N VAL A 212 9.91 18.90 -21.27
CA VAL A 212 11.22 19.03 -21.91
C VAL A 212 11.28 18.23 -23.20
N HIS A 213 10.81 16.98 -23.14
CA HIS A 213 10.80 16.07 -24.28
C HIS A 213 9.80 14.96 -24.06
N ALA A 214 9.21 14.43 -25.13
CA ALA A 214 8.37 13.25 -25.12
C ALA A 214 8.74 12.34 -26.29
N GLU A 215 9.15 11.11 -25.98
CA GLU A 215 9.56 10.11 -26.96
C GLU A 215 8.48 9.03 -27.04
N PRO A 216 7.99 8.67 -28.25
CA PRO A 216 7.05 7.56 -28.42
C PRO A 216 7.66 6.24 -27.94
N ALA A 217 6.93 5.51 -27.12
CA ALA A 217 7.29 4.22 -26.59
C ALA A 217 6.06 3.31 -26.46
N PRO A 218 5.33 3.03 -27.57
CA PRO A 218 4.07 2.31 -27.53
C PRO A 218 4.24 0.88 -27.02
N LEU A 219 3.21 0.38 -26.35
CA LEU A 219 3.08 -1.02 -25.96
C LEU A 219 1.93 -1.64 -26.75
N THR A 220 2.13 -2.84 -27.26
CA THR A 220 1.04 -3.65 -27.81
C THR A 220 0.12 -4.15 -26.69
N GLU A 221 -1.11 -4.54 -27.01
CA GLU A 221 -2.05 -5.14 -26.03
C GLU A 221 -1.39 -6.31 -25.29
N GLN A 222 -0.67 -7.18 -25.99
CA GLN A 222 0.01 -8.33 -25.39
C GLN A 222 1.09 -7.92 -24.36
N GLN A 223 1.84 -6.86 -24.67
CA GLN A 223 2.86 -6.34 -23.76
C GLN A 223 2.25 -5.61 -22.56
N ALA A 224 1.12 -4.95 -22.74
CA ALA A 224 0.40 -4.20 -21.72
C ALA A 224 -0.43 -5.12 -20.79
N ALA A 225 -0.87 -6.30 -21.27
CA ALA A 225 -1.78 -7.17 -20.54
C ALA A 225 -1.37 -7.46 -19.09
N PRO A 226 -0.11 -7.82 -18.76
CA PRO A 226 0.28 -8.07 -17.36
C PRO A 226 0.17 -6.83 -16.47
N LEU A 227 0.47 -5.64 -17.01
CA LEU A 227 0.36 -4.38 -16.30
C LEU A 227 -1.10 -4.02 -16.04
N ILE A 228 -1.95 -4.23 -17.03
CA ILE A 228 -3.40 -4.00 -16.95
C ILE A 228 -4.03 -4.97 -15.94
N GLU A 229 -3.68 -6.25 -15.97
CA GLU A 229 -4.14 -7.24 -15.00
C GLU A 229 -3.80 -6.82 -13.56
N GLN A 230 -2.56 -6.41 -13.33
CA GLN A 230 -2.12 -5.95 -12.01
C GLN A 230 -2.89 -4.70 -11.57
N PHE A 231 -3.09 -3.74 -12.46
CA PHE A 231 -3.84 -2.51 -12.18
C PHE A 231 -5.31 -2.80 -11.85
N LEU A 232 -5.98 -3.59 -12.69
CA LEU A 232 -7.39 -3.95 -12.50
C LEU A 232 -7.59 -4.77 -11.21
N ALA A 233 -6.69 -5.70 -10.92
CA ALA A 233 -6.72 -6.46 -9.67
C ALA A 233 -6.52 -5.56 -8.44
N GLY A 234 -5.61 -4.59 -8.53
CA GLY A 234 -5.40 -3.58 -7.49
C GLY A 234 -6.64 -2.72 -7.26
N ARG A 235 -7.25 -2.22 -8.34
CA ARG A 235 -8.49 -1.44 -8.30
C ARG A 235 -9.65 -2.22 -7.71
N LYS A 236 -9.90 -3.45 -8.16
CA LYS A 236 -10.94 -4.34 -7.62
C LYS A 236 -10.77 -4.57 -6.11
N ARG A 237 -9.51 -4.75 -5.65
CA ARG A 237 -9.23 -4.91 -4.20
C ARG A 237 -9.59 -3.66 -3.41
N LEU A 238 -9.22 -2.47 -3.88
CA LEU A 238 -9.55 -1.21 -3.21
C LEU A 238 -11.07 -0.96 -3.18
N GLU A 239 -11.75 -1.18 -4.29
CA GLU A 239 -13.21 -1.05 -4.41
C GLU A 239 -13.92 -2.02 -3.46
N THR A 240 -13.48 -3.28 -3.40
CA THR A 240 -14.04 -4.28 -2.48
C THR A 240 -13.81 -3.90 -1.04
N ALA A 241 -12.60 -3.44 -0.68
CA ALA A 241 -12.30 -3.00 0.68
C ALA A 241 -13.18 -1.80 1.09
N ALA A 242 -13.36 -0.83 0.20
CA ALA A 242 -14.21 0.34 0.44
C ALA A 242 -15.69 -0.06 0.59
N ALA A 243 -16.19 -0.95 -0.28
CA ALA A 243 -17.55 -1.46 -0.23
C ALA A 243 -17.82 -2.24 1.07
N GLU A 244 -16.86 -3.06 1.51
CA GLU A 244 -16.97 -3.83 2.74
C GLU A 244 -17.01 -2.91 3.98
N VAL A 245 -16.15 -1.90 4.04
CA VAL A 245 -16.21 -0.91 5.13
C VAL A 245 -17.55 -0.18 5.15
N LYS A 246 -18.06 0.20 3.97
CA LYS A 246 -19.38 0.83 3.84
C LYS A 246 -20.49 -0.10 4.36
N ARG A 247 -20.52 -1.36 3.92
CA ARG A 247 -21.48 -2.38 4.37
C ARG A 247 -21.44 -2.58 5.90
N LEU A 248 -20.23 -2.67 6.48
CA LEU A 248 -20.07 -2.81 7.93
C LEU A 248 -20.60 -1.59 8.68
N ARG A 249 -20.41 -0.38 8.14
CA ARG A 249 -20.93 0.85 8.74
C ARG A 249 -22.46 0.93 8.70
N GLU A 250 -23.09 0.39 7.64
CA GLU A 250 -24.56 0.38 7.48
C GLU A 250 -25.27 -0.50 8.53
N VAL A 251 -24.60 -1.57 8.98
CA VAL A 251 -25.16 -2.49 9.99
C VAL A 251 -24.68 -2.20 11.41
N ALA A 252 -23.72 -1.29 11.58
CA ALA A 252 -23.16 -0.95 12.89
C ALA A 252 -23.95 0.17 13.57
N THR A 253 -24.13 0.06 14.87
CA THR A 253 -24.59 1.19 15.69
C THR A 253 -23.37 2.08 15.99
N ILE A 254 -23.33 3.29 15.40
CA ILE A 254 -22.23 4.24 15.57
C ILE A 254 -22.77 5.47 16.31
N GLU A 255 -22.28 5.70 17.53
CA GLU A 255 -22.61 6.87 18.33
C GLU A 255 -21.41 7.78 18.45
N TYR A 256 -21.57 9.05 18.06
CA TYR A 256 -20.53 10.06 18.20
C TYR A 256 -20.70 10.78 19.55
N LEU A 257 -19.62 10.83 20.33
CA LEU A 257 -19.64 11.37 21.69
C LEU A 257 -18.78 12.64 21.79
N GLY A 258 -19.06 13.45 22.83
CA GLY A 258 -18.31 14.65 23.12
C GLY A 258 -18.33 15.69 22.00
N GLU A 259 -17.19 16.27 21.69
CA GLU A 259 -17.00 17.28 20.63
C GLU A 259 -17.25 16.75 19.20
N PHE A 260 -17.22 15.43 19.01
CA PHE A 260 -17.50 14.78 17.74
C PHE A 260 -19.00 14.51 17.49
N LYS A 261 -19.88 14.89 18.42
CA LYS A 261 -21.34 14.83 18.19
C LYS A 261 -21.67 15.69 17.00
N ARG A 262 -22.02 15.03 15.88
CA ARG A 262 -22.59 15.75 14.72
C ARG A 262 -23.97 16.25 15.15
N GLY A 263 -24.17 17.58 15.14
CA GLY A 263 -25.53 18.14 15.31
C GLY A 263 -26.43 17.57 14.20
N ASN A 264 -27.60 17.12 14.60
CA ASN A 264 -28.68 16.73 13.69
C ASN A 264 -29.06 17.92 12.81
#